data_349ba9b390fd1c3b15118cf9c97c1b24
#
_entry.id   349ba9b390fd1c3b15118cf9c97c1b24
#
_cell.length_a   1.000
_cell.length_b   1.000
_cell.length_c   1.000
_cell.angle_alpha   90.00
_cell.angle_beta   90.00
_cell.angle_gamma   90.00
#
_symmetry.space_group_name_H-M   'P 1'
#
loop_
_entity.id
_entity.type
_entity.pdbx_description
1 polymer ?
#
loop_
_entity_poly.entity_id
_entity_poly.type
_entity_poly.pdbx_seq_one_letter_code
_entity_poly.pdbx_strand_id
1 'polypeptide(L)'
;MQSIQLVLSEDLPKSKNIEYATLSYCWGEENNAACTTKENLVARLTGLSTASLPKTLQDAIEITRALRIRYLWIDALCIIQVDEGVNEDWQRELPTMGKVYRHSLLTIAASGAKDSSVGCFYRSQKSRWPVQNYFLVDEKRARGPDNPLILEATLPNWNVAVEHSELAKRGWVLQERMLASRTLFWTDDGLFWHCSESNASEYEAKLLYSNRTFPMLHELVESVTGYSRNSRYEQKAWTNVVEEFSQKALTVRTDRLPAIAGLGSEISRLTGQEYMMGVWKHNLVQELAWVADFHELGQDVAVDPQADRLPETASWSWASINQKVHFKPGRHGWDCEELVKINLESVPSDSVHAQQLRVHGRLGNLCVRKTTTKISLSYELVYHPTRCTFEPLRAERDENLHNTTEGVAVLDTLADALPEDSGTIRCLQWMKWEDHLRHSNLENRTRYPKVTGALIVSQVDKVRKIYRRIGWLEVVDDDFVIWEKETIILV
;
A
#
# COMPACT_ATOMS: atom_id res chain seq x y z
N MET A 1 17.60 -40.08 4.12
CA MET A 1 16.92 -38.90 4.66
C MET A 1 17.58 -37.67 4.06
N GLN A 2 16.81 -36.77 3.50
CA GLN A 2 17.39 -35.52 2.95
C GLN A 2 17.51 -34.53 4.09
N SER A 3 18.74 -34.21 4.51
CA SER A 3 19.02 -33.17 5.51
C SER A 3 19.46 -31.87 4.83
N ILE A 4 19.18 -30.77 5.50
CA ILE A 4 19.71 -29.43 5.24
C ILE A 4 20.41 -28.94 6.49
N GLN A 5 21.13 -27.83 6.41
CA GLN A 5 21.69 -27.15 7.57
C GLN A 5 21.62 -25.65 7.39
N LEU A 6 21.52 -24.90 8.47
CA LEU A 6 21.72 -23.47 8.45
C LEU A 6 23.21 -23.18 8.23
N VAL A 7 23.49 -22.08 7.54
CA VAL A 7 24.85 -21.58 7.34
C VAL A 7 24.85 -20.11 7.74
N LEU A 8 25.77 -19.71 8.59
CA LEU A 8 25.94 -18.30 8.94
C LEU A 8 26.48 -17.52 7.73
N SER A 9 26.03 -16.32 7.54
CA SER A 9 26.49 -15.47 6.42
C SER A 9 27.99 -15.20 6.46
N GLU A 10 28.59 -15.16 7.65
CA GLU A 10 30.03 -14.99 7.86
C GLU A 10 30.87 -16.19 7.42
N ASP A 11 30.28 -17.39 7.41
CA ASP A 11 30.91 -18.63 6.97
C ASP A 11 30.83 -18.85 5.45
N LEU A 12 30.12 -17.99 4.75
CA LEU A 12 30.02 -18.07 3.30
C LEU A 12 31.32 -17.62 2.61
N PRO A 13 31.67 -18.22 1.46
CA PRO A 13 32.86 -17.86 0.72
C PRO A 13 32.87 -16.39 0.29
N LYS A 14 33.78 -15.58 0.86
CA LYS A 14 33.89 -14.13 0.57
C LYS A 14 34.37 -13.81 -0.86
N SER A 15 34.90 -14.78 -1.58
CA SER A 15 35.51 -14.60 -2.91
C SER A 15 34.57 -14.86 -4.10
N LYS A 16 33.29 -15.21 -3.86
CA LYS A 16 32.33 -15.56 -4.93
C LYS A 16 31.01 -14.83 -4.71
N ASN A 17 30.40 -14.42 -5.79
CA ASN A 17 28.98 -14.04 -5.76
C ASN A 17 28.18 -15.28 -5.35
N ILE A 18 27.53 -15.22 -4.19
CA ILE A 18 26.71 -16.32 -3.68
C ILE A 18 25.34 -16.23 -4.34
N GLU A 19 25.01 -17.23 -5.14
CA GLU A 19 23.67 -17.37 -5.71
C GLU A 19 22.78 -18.09 -4.72
N TYR A 20 21.63 -17.50 -4.41
CA TYR A 20 20.63 -18.05 -3.51
C TYR A 20 19.20 -17.76 -4.00
N ALA A 21 18.28 -18.59 -3.59
CA ALA A 21 16.86 -18.34 -3.73
C ALA A 21 16.27 -17.78 -2.42
N THR A 22 15.13 -17.14 -2.51
CA THR A 22 14.31 -16.72 -1.36
C THR A 22 12.94 -17.36 -1.44
N LEU A 23 12.29 -17.57 -0.30
CA LEU A 23 10.91 -18.03 -0.23
C LEU A 23 10.03 -16.90 0.27
N SER A 24 8.96 -16.61 -0.49
CA SER A 24 7.85 -15.73 -0.10
C SER A 24 6.60 -16.60 0.09
N TYR A 25 6.02 -16.61 1.31
CA TYR A 25 4.93 -17.53 1.65
C TYR A 25 4.08 -17.01 2.82
N CYS A 26 2.92 -17.61 3.03
CA CYS A 26 2.09 -17.36 4.21
C CYS A 26 2.50 -18.31 5.36
N TRP A 27 2.78 -17.72 6.52
CA TRP A 27 3.23 -18.50 7.69
C TRP A 27 2.18 -19.48 8.20
N GLY A 28 1.03 -18.96 8.66
CA GLY A 28 0.05 -19.78 9.38
C GLY A 28 0.53 -20.23 10.77
N GLU A 29 -0.33 -20.94 11.50
CA GLU A 29 -0.05 -21.40 12.86
C GLU A 29 1.05 -22.46 12.92
N GLU A 30 1.10 -23.39 11.95
CA GLU A 30 2.09 -24.46 11.91
C GLU A 30 3.53 -23.97 11.68
N ASN A 31 3.72 -22.75 11.26
CA ASN A 31 5.04 -22.21 10.96
C ASN A 31 5.92 -22.04 12.22
N ASN A 32 5.32 -21.92 13.39
CA ASN A 32 6.06 -21.81 14.65
C ASN A 32 7.02 -22.99 14.86
N ALA A 33 6.65 -24.18 14.43
CA ALA A 33 7.52 -25.36 14.49
C ALA A 33 8.77 -25.25 13.59
N ALA A 34 8.71 -24.42 12.55
CA ALA A 34 9.83 -24.17 11.64
C ALA A 34 10.78 -23.09 12.15
N CYS A 35 10.36 -22.22 13.08
CA CYS A 35 11.13 -21.07 13.52
C CYS A 35 12.47 -21.44 14.17
N THR A 36 13.54 -20.78 13.74
CA THR A 36 14.83 -20.86 14.44
C THR A 36 14.76 -20.01 15.71
N THR A 37 15.07 -20.62 16.83
CA THR A 37 15.18 -19.95 18.13
C THR A 37 16.61 -20.08 18.68
N LYS A 38 16.93 -19.32 19.72
CA LYS A 38 18.26 -19.41 20.37
C LYS A 38 18.54 -20.84 20.85
N GLU A 39 17.52 -21.57 21.30
CA GLU A 39 17.61 -22.93 21.84
C GLU A 39 17.93 -23.97 20.77
N ASN A 40 17.38 -23.84 19.56
CA ASN A 40 17.53 -24.81 18.48
C ASN A 40 18.61 -24.46 17.46
N LEU A 41 19.17 -23.25 17.51
CA LEU A 41 20.13 -22.74 16.54
C LEU A 41 21.33 -23.68 16.34
N VAL A 42 21.98 -24.11 17.42
CA VAL A 42 23.15 -25.01 17.35
C VAL A 42 22.81 -26.33 16.67
N ALA A 43 21.67 -26.91 16.98
CA ALA A 43 21.22 -28.12 16.31
C ALA A 43 20.98 -27.91 14.81
N ARG A 44 20.39 -26.77 14.42
CA ARG A 44 20.12 -26.43 13.01
C ARG A 44 21.37 -26.12 12.19
N LEU A 45 22.42 -25.60 12.81
CA LEU A 45 23.73 -25.44 12.21
C LEU A 45 24.40 -26.80 11.95
N THR A 46 24.08 -27.84 12.73
CA THR A 46 24.61 -29.19 12.54
C THR A 46 23.79 -29.97 11.50
N GLY A 47 22.50 -29.82 11.49
CA GLY A 47 21.60 -30.48 10.53
C GLY A 47 20.14 -30.41 10.92
N LEU A 48 19.28 -30.33 9.93
CA LEU A 48 17.83 -30.28 10.06
C LEU A 48 17.19 -31.24 9.05
N SER A 49 16.30 -32.10 9.55
CA SER A 49 15.50 -32.97 8.69
C SER A 49 14.48 -32.16 7.90
N THR A 50 14.45 -32.27 6.57
CA THR A 50 13.41 -31.61 5.78
C THR A 50 12.01 -32.10 6.11
N ALA A 51 11.86 -33.34 6.56
CA ALA A 51 10.57 -33.93 6.92
C ALA A 51 9.94 -33.32 8.19
N SER A 52 10.71 -32.60 9.01
CA SER A 52 10.19 -31.89 10.19
C SER A 52 9.68 -30.49 9.89
N LEU A 53 9.83 -30.01 8.68
CA LEU A 53 9.39 -28.68 8.27
C LEU A 53 7.97 -28.70 7.70
N PRO A 54 7.24 -27.59 7.74
CA PRO A 54 5.97 -27.45 7.05
C PRO A 54 6.10 -27.69 5.53
N LYS A 55 5.01 -28.12 4.92
CA LYS A 55 5.00 -28.59 3.51
C LYS A 55 5.52 -27.57 2.51
N THR A 56 5.16 -26.29 2.67
CA THR A 56 5.63 -25.21 1.79
C THR A 56 7.15 -25.05 1.82
N LEU A 57 7.75 -25.19 3.01
CA LEU A 57 9.21 -25.12 3.13
C LEU A 57 9.88 -26.35 2.52
N GLN A 58 9.29 -27.53 2.69
CA GLN A 58 9.79 -28.75 2.04
C GLN A 58 9.78 -28.61 0.52
N ASP A 59 8.69 -28.13 -0.05
CA ASP A 59 8.54 -27.94 -1.49
C ASP A 59 9.51 -26.88 -2.02
N ALA A 60 9.69 -25.76 -1.31
CA ALA A 60 10.66 -24.72 -1.67
C ALA A 60 12.11 -25.27 -1.70
N ILE A 61 12.46 -26.14 -0.75
CA ILE A 61 13.76 -26.83 -0.74
C ILE A 61 13.89 -27.74 -1.97
N GLU A 62 12.83 -28.49 -2.33
CA GLU A 62 12.82 -29.37 -3.50
C GLU A 62 12.96 -28.55 -4.79
N ILE A 63 12.23 -27.46 -4.95
CA ILE A 63 12.34 -26.53 -6.07
C ILE A 63 13.76 -25.99 -6.19
N THR A 64 14.33 -25.51 -5.08
CA THR A 64 15.68 -24.97 -5.04
C THR A 64 16.74 -25.98 -5.50
N ARG A 65 16.61 -27.24 -5.06
CA ARG A 65 17.45 -28.36 -5.49
C ARG A 65 17.29 -28.69 -6.96
N ALA A 66 16.03 -28.74 -7.45
CA ALA A 66 15.74 -29.01 -8.87
C ALA A 66 16.35 -27.93 -9.78
N LEU A 67 16.36 -26.68 -9.32
CA LEU A 67 17.00 -25.55 -10.02
C LEU A 67 18.53 -25.52 -9.84
N ARG A 68 19.12 -26.44 -9.07
CA ARG A 68 20.55 -26.52 -8.76
C ARG A 68 21.08 -25.28 -8.03
N ILE A 69 20.21 -24.56 -7.29
CA ILE A 69 20.62 -23.45 -6.42
C ILE A 69 21.02 -24.05 -5.07
N ARG A 70 22.16 -23.64 -4.56
CA ARG A 70 22.74 -24.25 -3.35
C ARG A 70 22.12 -23.70 -2.06
N TYR A 71 21.77 -22.43 -2.04
CA TYR A 71 21.31 -21.72 -0.86
C TYR A 71 19.90 -21.24 -1.02
N LEU A 72 19.11 -21.36 0.06
CA LEU A 72 17.73 -20.88 0.15
C LEU A 72 17.57 -20.07 1.43
N TRP A 73 17.13 -18.84 1.29
CA TRP A 73 16.78 -17.99 2.42
C TRP A 73 15.29 -18.09 2.71
N ILE A 74 14.95 -18.38 3.96
CA ILE A 74 13.57 -18.44 4.48
C ILE A 74 13.56 -17.67 5.79
N ASP A 75 12.73 -16.66 5.92
CA ASP A 75 12.67 -15.76 7.07
C ASP A 75 12.55 -16.52 8.41
N ALA A 76 11.64 -17.49 8.52
CA ALA A 76 11.45 -18.28 9.72
C ALA A 76 12.67 -19.11 10.13
N LEU A 77 13.50 -19.54 9.15
CA LEU A 77 14.71 -20.32 9.39
C LEU A 77 15.95 -19.44 9.58
N CYS A 78 16.05 -18.35 8.82
CA CYS A 78 17.26 -17.55 8.72
C CYS A 78 17.29 -16.37 9.69
N ILE A 79 16.14 -16.02 10.31
CA ILE A 79 16.05 -15.02 11.37
C ILE A 79 15.70 -15.73 12.68
N ILE A 80 16.45 -15.41 13.74
CA ILE A 80 16.17 -16.00 15.07
C ILE A 80 14.89 -15.39 15.60
N GLN A 81 13.90 -16.24 15.87
CA GLN A 81 12.62 -15.84 16.42
C GLN A 81 12.62 -15.95 17.95
N VAL A 82 11.79 -15.15 18.60
CA VAL A 82 11.58 -15.22 20.06
C VAL A 82 10.09 -15.37 20.34
N ASP A 83 9.75 -16.13 21.36
CA ASP A 83 8.36 -16.34 21.74
C ASP A 83 7.78 -15.12 22.46
N GLU A 84 8.58 -14.41 23.25
CA GLU A 84 8.17 -13.23 23.99
C GLU A 84 9.29 -12.17 24.04
N GLY A 85 8.89 -10.90 24.11
CA GLY A 85 9.80 -9.78 24.29
C GLY A 85 10.33 -9.16 22.99
N VAL A 86 11.45 -8.45 23.11
CA VAL A 86 12.07 -7.75 21.98
C VAL A 86 12.89 -8.72 21.14
N ASN A 87 12.57 -8.89 19.89
CA ASN A 87 13.34 -9.69 18.95
C ASN A 87 14.49 -8.85 18.36
N GLU A 88 15.66 -8.88 19.00
CA GLU A 88 16.84 -8.13 18.59
C GLU A 88 17.36 -8.55 17.20
N ASP A 89 17.25 -9.84 16.88
CA ASP A 89 17.68 -10.37 15.58
C ASP A 89 16.76 -9.84 14.46
N TRP A 90 15.45 -9.88 14.68
CA TRP A 90 14.49 -9.28 13.78
C TRP A 90 14.76 -7.79 13.55
N GLN A 91 14.98 -7.02 14.63
CA GLN A 91 15.27 -5.58 14.50
C GLN A 91 16.54 -5.30 13.71
N ARG A 92 17.56 -6.18 13.83
CA ARG A 92 18.79 -6.08 13.05
C ARG A 92 18.59 -6.45 11.58
N GLU A 93 17.82 -7.49 11.30
CA GLU A 93 17.60 -8.00 9.94
C GLU A 93 16.54 -7.18 9.16
N LEU A 94 15.61 -6.57 9.86
CA LEU A 94 14.51 -5.78 9.27
C LEU A 94 14.97 -4.76 8.21
N PRO A 95 15.98 -3.91 8.44
CA PRO A 95 16.47 -2.96 7.43
C PRO A 95 17.16 -3.64 6.24
N THR A 96 17.53 -4.91 6.35
CA THR A 96 18.27 -5.66 5.33
C THR A 96 17.36 -6.53 4.48
N MET A 97 16.13 -6.82 4.91
CA MET A 97 15.19 -7.69 4.19
C MET A 97 15.02 -7.30 2.70
N GLY A 98 14.86 -6.02 2.42
CA GLY A 98 14.78 -5.54 1.04
C GLY A 98 16.00 -5.93 0.20
N LYS A 99 17.20 -5.89 0.76
CA LYS A 99 18.44 -6.30 0.09
C LYS A 99 18.49 -7.82 -0.13
N VAL A 100 17.98 -8.61 0.82
CA VAL A 100 17.91 -10.08 0.69
C VAL A 100 17.10 -10.46 -0.55
N TYR A 101 15.89 -9.91 -0.71
CA TYR A 101 15.08 -10.18 -1.91
C TYR A 101 15.69 -9.56 -3.18
N ARG A 102 16.25 -8.37 -3.10
CA ARG A 102 16.85 -7.66 -4.24
C ARG A 102 18.05 -8.41 -4.86
N HIS A 103 18.85 -9.05 -4.04
CA HIS A 103 20.07 -9.75 -4.49
C HIS A 103 19.87 -11.26 -4.66
N SER A 104 18.67 -11.79 -4.42
CA SER A 104 18.35 -13.18 -4.71
C SER A 104 18.39 -13.44 -6.22
N LEU A 105 18.85 -14.62 -6.59
CA LEU A 105 18.81 -15.11 -7.97
C LEU A 105 17.35 -15.29 -8.42
N LEU A 106 16.51 -15.79 -7.50
CA LEU A 106 15.12 -16.12 -7.71
C LEU A 106 14.35 -16.06 -6.40
N THR A 107 13.15 -15.49 -6.43
CA THR A 107 12.15 -15.63 -5.36
C THR A 107 11.14 -16.70 -5.75
N ILE A 108 10.95 -17.69 -4.89
CA ILE A 108 9.89 -18.70 -4.97
C ILE A 108 8.71 -18.13 -4.19
N ALA A 109 7.59 -17.87 -4.86
CA ALA A 109 6.38 -17.32 -4.26
C ALA A 109 5.29 -18.39 -4.20
N ALA A 110 4.95 -18.86 -2.99
CA ALA A 110 3.90 -19.86 -2.75
C ALA A 110 2.52 -19.18 -2.75
N SER A 111 2.11 -18.64 -3.90
CA SER A 111 0.97 -17.73 -4.03
C SER A 111 -0.38 -18.39 -3.79
N GLY A 112 -0.53 -19.66 -4.14
CA GLY A 112 -1.77 -20.38 -3.91
C GLY A 112 -1.90 -20.98 -2.50
N ALA A 113 -0.81 -20.99 -1.71
CA ALA A 113 -0.82 -21.57 -0.38
C ALA A 113 -1.32 -20.54 0.66
N LYS A 114 -2.45 -20.83 1.32
CA LYS A 114 -2.99 -19.97 2.37
C LYS A 114 -2.13 -19.94 3.63
N ASP A 115 -1.32 -20.98 3.87
CA ASP A 115 -0.40 -21.13 5.00
C ASP A 115 0.76 -22.09 4.66
N SER A 116 1.68 -22.26 5.59
CA SER A 116 2.88 -23.09 5.40
C SER A 116 2.60 -24.59 5.29
N SER A 117 1.42 -25.09 5.68
CA SER A 117 1.05 -26.51 5.64
C SER A 117 0.64 -26.99 4.25
N VAL A 118 0.21 -26.08 3.36
CA VAL A 118 -0.38 -26.42 2.05
C VAL A 118 0.66 -26.91 1.05
N GLY A 119 1.80 -26.23 0.95
CA GLY A 119 2.85 -26.52 -0.02
C GLY A 119 2.70 -25.77 -1.34
N CYS A 120 3.69 -25.98 -2.22
CA CYS A 120 3.68 -25.45 -3.59
C CYS A 120 3.10 -26.43 -4.59
N PHE A 121 3.25 -27.74 -4.36
CA PHE A 121 2.85 -28.82 -5.29
C PHE A 121 1.44 -29.33 -5.06
N TYR A 122 0.64 -28.63 -4.26
CA TYR A 122 -0.72 -29.10 -4.08
C TYR A 122 -1.48 -29.03 -5.40
N ARG A 123 -2.20 -30.08 -5.67
CA ARG A 123 -3.04 -30.14 -6.86
C ARG A 123 -4.40 -29.57 -6.48
N SER A 124 -4.75 -28.42 -7.03
CA SER A 124 -6.15 -28.05 -7.12
C SER A 124 -6.91 -29.21 -7.78
N GLN A 125 -8.11 -29.54 -7.31
CA GLN A 125 -8.99 -30.51 -8.00
C GLN A 125 -9.40 -30.02 -9.41
N LYS A 126 -9.10 -28.79 -9.75
CA LYS A 126 -9.22 -28.24 -11.10
C LYS A 126 -8.18 -28.93 -11.96
N SER A 127 -8.66 -29.68 -12.98
CA SER A 127 -7.79 -30.30 -13.96
C SER A 127 -6.82 -29.27 -14.52
N ARG A 128 -5.51 -29.65 -14.59
CA ARG A 128 -4.50 -28.78 -15.22
C ARG A 128 -4.96 -28.36 -16.61
N TRP A 129 -5.00 -27.09 -16.85
CA TRP A 129 -5.13 -26.51 -18.18
C TRP A 129 -3.96 -26.96 -19.09
N PRO A 130 -4.15 -27.05 -20.41
CA PRO A 130 -5.41 -26.82 -21.09
C PRO A 130 -5.99 -28.12 -21.65
N VAL A 131 -7.15 -28.50 -21.20
CA VAL A 131 -8.00 -29.19 -22.15
C VAL A 131 -8.63 -28.06 -22.97
N GLN A 132 -8.24 -27.91 -24.22
CA GLN A 132 -8.96 -27.06 -25.17
C GLN A 132 -10.36 -27.64 -25.36
N ASN A 133 -11.25 -27.35 -24.43
CA ASN A 133 -12.63 -27.72 -24.56
C ASN A 133 -13.32 -26.61 -25.36
N TYR A 134 -13.45 -26.84 -26.63
CA TYR A 134 -14.31 -26.04 -27.50
C TYR A 134 -15.75 -26.49 -27.28
N PHE A 135 -16.61 -25.55 -26.85
CA PHE A 135 -18.05 -25.79 -26.79
C PHE A 135 -18.68 -25.12 -28.01
N LEU A 136 -19.30 -25.89 -28.88
CA LEU A 136 -20.20 -25.38 -29.92
C LEU A 136 -21.47 -24.90 -29.20
N VAL A 137 -21.75 -23.62 -29.23
CA VAL A 137 -23.00 -23.07 -28.72
C VAL A 137 -24.08 -23.24 -29.78
N ASP A 138 -25.21 -23.79 -29.37
CA ASP A 138 -26.43 -24.10 -30.07
C ASP A 138 -26.61 -23.34 -31.42
N GLU A 139 -26.83 -24.06 -32.50
CA GLU A 139 -26.99 -23.57 -33.88
C GLU A 139 -28.02 -22.44 -34.03
N LYS A 140 -28.99 -22.33 -33.11
CA LYS A 140 -30.01 -21.29 -33.13
C LYS A 140 -29.53 -19.89 -32.72
N ARG A 141 -28.34 -19.80 -32.11
CA ARG A 141 -27.67 -18.53 -31.74
C ARG A 141 -26.45 -18.20 -32.58
N ALA A 142 -26.02 -19.12 -33.44
CA ALA A 142 -24.96 -18.87 -34.40
C ALA A 142 -25.41 -17.86 -35.45
N ARG A 143 -24.54 -16.94 -35.85
CA ARG A 143 -24.81 -15.91 -36.86
C ARG A 143 -24.85 -16.50 -38.29
N GLY A 144 -25.10 -17.80 -38.46
CA GLY A 144 -25.17 -18.52 -39.71
C GLY A 144 -24.31 -19.78 -39.70
N PRO A 145 -24.52 -20.72 -40.66
CA PRO A 145 -23.82 -22.00 -40.70
C PRO A 145 -22.31 -21.88 -40.93
N ASP A 146 -21.86 -20.75 -41.44
CA ASP A 146 -20.44 -20.52 -41.75
C ASP A 146 -19.65 -19.81 -40.60
N ASN A 147 -20.29 -19.50 -39.50
CA ASN A 147 -19.64 -18.81 -38.39
C ASN A 147 -20.13 -19.31 -37.02
N PRO A 148 -19.73 -20.52 -36.62
CA PRO A 148 -20.13 -21.10 -35.34
C PRO A 148 -19.57 -20.25 -34.18
N LEU A 149 -20.36 -20.02 -33.15
CA LEU A 149 -19.87 -19.42 -31.91
C LEU A 149 -19.07 -20.51 -31.15
N ILE A 150 -17.78 -20.32 -31.09
CA ILE A 150 -16.87 -21.18 -30.33
C ILE A 150 -16.63 -20.54 -28.98
N LEU A 151 -16.98 -21.23 -27.89
CA LEU A 151 -16.58 -20.84 -26.54
C LEU A 151 -15.26 -21.54 -26.23
N GLU A 152 -14.22 -20.75 -26.11
CA GLU A 152 -12.92 -21.18 -25.65
C GLU A 152 -12.78 -20.90 -24.15
N ALA A 153 -12.27 -21.86 -23.40
CA ALA A 153 -11.93 -21.61 -22.01
C ALA A 153 -10.79 -20.60 -21.94
N THR A 154 -10.99 -19.53 -21.19
CA THR A 154 -9.94 -18.51 -20.99
C THR A 154 -8.77 -19.10 -20.21
N LEU A 155 -7.55 -18.82 -20.65
CA LEU A 155 -6.34 -19.16 -19.90
C LEU A 155 -6.34 -18.46 -18.54
N PRO A 156 -5.67 -19.04 -17.53
CA PRO A 156 -5.52 -18.41 -16.22
C PRO A 156 -4.95 -16.99 -16.35
N ASN A 157 -5.63 -16.06 -15.69
CA ASN A 157 -5.31 -14.65 -15.77
C ASN A 157 -4.33 -14.27 -14.69
N TRP A 158 -3.27 -13.55 -15.04
CA TRP A 158 -2.28 -12.99 -14.11
C TRP A 158 -2.92 -12.27 -12.92
N ASN A 159 -3.87 -11.37 -13.20
CA ASN A 159 -4.49 -10.55 -12.16
C ASN A 159 -5.18 -11.41 -11.09
N VAL A 160 -5.92 -12.43 -11.51
CA VAL A 160 -6.61 -13.34 -10.58
C VAL A 160 -5.61 -14.26 -9.86
N ALA A 161 -4.69 -14.87 -10.61
CA ALA A 161 -3.81 -15.89 -10.07
C ALA A 161 -2.68 -15.32 -9.19
N VAL A 162 -2.17 -14.14 -9.52
CA VAL A 162 -1.00 -13.54 -8.84
C VAL A 162 -1.40 -12.35 -7.97
N GLU A 163 -2.12 -11.35 -8.54
CA GLU A 163 -2.40 -10.09 -7.83
C GLU A 163 -3.44 -10.26 -6.71
N HIS A 164 -4.40 -11.18 -6.88
CA HIS A 164 -5.44 -11.48 -5.88
C HIS A 164 -5.19 -12.77 -5.10
N SER A 165 -3.98 -13.33 -5.19
CA SER A 165 -3.61 -14.52 -4.41
C SER A 165 -3.60 -14.24 -2.91
N GLU A 166 -3.71 -15.30 -2.08
CA GLU A 166 -3.63 -15.17 -0.62
C GLU A 166 -2.31 -14.52 -0.18
N LEU A 167 -1.22 -14.92 -0.82
CA LEU A 167 0.09 -14.33 -0.56
C LEU A 167 0.13 -12.82 -0.84
N ALA A 168 -0.50 -12.37 -1.93
CA ALA A 168 -0.50 -10.96 -2.32
C ALA A 168 -1.25 -10.03 -1.35
N LYS A 169 -2.10 -10.58 -0.48
CA LYS A 169 -2.81 -9.81 0.56
C LYS A 169 -1.91 -9.34 1.70
N ARG A 170 -0.73 -9.93 1.87
CA ARG A 170 0.20 -9.60 2.96
C ARG A 170 1.04 -8.35 2.64
N GLY A 171 1.21 -7.48 3.63
CA GLY A 171 1.96 -6.23 3.46
C GLY A 171 3.43 -6.44 3.10
N TRP A 172 4.13 -7.33 3.78
CA TRP A 172 5.54 -7.63 3.52
C TRP A 172 5.81 -8.12 2.10
N VAL A 173 4.87 -8.84 1.51
CA VAL A 173 5.00 -9.42 0.15
C VAL A 173 5.14 -8.36 -0.94
N LEU A 174 4.65 -7.14 -0.70
CA LEU A 174 4.91 -6.04 -1.64
C LEU A 174 6.40 -5.83 -1.87
N GLN A 175 7.17 -5.66 -0.78
CA GLN A 175 8.62 -5.45 -0.84
C GLN A 175 9.34 -6.68 -1.42
N GLU A 176 8.98 -7.87 -0.97
CA GLU A 176 9.54 -9.14 -1.42
C GLU A 176 9.43 -9.29 -2.94
N ARG A 177 8.28 -8.93 -3.49
CA ARG A 177 7.97 -9.03 -4.91
C ARG A 177 8.61 -7.91 -5.74
N MET A 178 8.48 -6.65 -5.30
CA MET A 178 8.93 -5.51 -6.08
C MET A 178 10.46 -5.38 -6.14
N LEU A 179 11.18 -5.88 -5.14
CA LEU A 179 12.62 -5.87 -5.12
C LEU A 179 13.25 -7.09 -5.77
N ALA A 180 12.53 -8.23 -5.83
CA ALA A 180 13.05 -9.43 -6.47
C ALA A 180 13.30 -9.22 -7.96
N SER A 181 14.49 -9.62 -8.42
CA SER A 181 14.86 -9.53 -9.83
C SER A 181 14.09 -10.54 -10.70
N ARG A 182 13.72 -11.67 -10.10
CA ARG A 182 12.97 -12.78 -10.73
C ARG A 182 12.08 -13.42 -9.70
N THR A 183 10.84 -13.69 -10.06
CA THR A 183 9.88 -14.39 -9.19
C THR A 183 9.18 -15.50 -9.95
N LEU A 184 9.15 -16.68 -9.35
CA LEU A 184 8.36 -17.83 -9.82
C LEU A 184 7.19 -18.01 -8.87
N PHE A 185 5.98 -17.77 -9.37
CA PHE A 185 4.74 -17.87 -8.60
C PHE A 185 4.13 -19.25 -8.78
N TRP A 186 3.93 -19.94 -7.68
CA TRP A 186 3.17 -21.18 -7.57
C TRP A 186 1.75 -20.82 -7.16
N THR A 187 0.83 -20.89 -8.09
CA THR A 187 -0.57 -20.52 -7.90
C THR A 187 -1.49 -21.73 -8.07
N ASP A 188 -2.76 -21.57 -7.68
CA ASP A 188 -3.80 -22.59 -7.92
C ASP A 188 -4.01 -22.89 -9.40
N ASP A 189 -3.78 -21.89 -10.22
CA ASP A 189 -4.04 -21.91 -11.66
C ASP A 189 -2.80 -22.23 -12.50
N GLY A 190 -1.65 -22.54 -11.86
CA GLY A 190 -0.40 -22.92 -12.54
C GLY A 190 0.79 -22.06 -12.18
N LEU A 191 1.84 -22.15 -12.98
CA LEU A 191 3.08 -21.41 -12.78
C LEU A 191 3.06 -20.10 -13.54
N PHE A 192 3.47 -19.03 -12.84
CA PHE A 192 3.69 -17.71 -13.44
C PHE A 192 5.11 -17.24 -13.15
N TRP A 193 5.63 -16.48 -14.08
CA TRP A 193 6.98 -15.92 -14.04
C TRP A 193 6.94 -14.41 -14.14
N HIS A 194 7.79 -13.76 -13.38
CA HIS A 194 8.04 -12.32 -13.46
C HIS A 194 9.53 -12.02 -13.42
N CYS A 195 9.98 -11.15 -14.32
CA CYS A 195 11.30 -10.55 -14.27
C CYS A 195 11.24 -9.11 -14.85
N SER A 196 12.37 -8.41 -14.81
CA SER A 196 12.47 -7.02 -15.33
C SER A 196 12.11 -6.88 -16.82
N GLU A 197 12.12 -7.96 -17.59
CA GLU A 197 11.88 -7.92 -19.03
C GLU A 197 10.47 -8.37 -19.43
N SER A 198 9.89 -9.33 -18.68
CA SER A 198 8.62 -9.93 -19.08
C SER A 198 7.88 -10.63 -17.94
N ASN A 199 6.57 -10.79 -18.15
CA ASN A 199 5.74 -11.74 -17.44
C ASN A 199 5.42 -12.91 -18.37
N ALA A 200 5.36 -14.12 -17.83
CA ALA A 200 5.02 -15.34 -18.53
C ALA A 200 4.18 -16.26 -17.65
N SER A 201 3.57 -17.28 -18.26
CA SER A 201 2.94 -18.38 -17.54
C SER A 201 3.36 -19.71 -18.17
N GLU A 202 3.06 -20.83 -17.52
CA GLU A 202 3.29 -22.14 -18.14
C GLU A 202 2.46 -22.36 -19.42
N TYR A 203 1.45 -21.51 -19.66
CA TYR A 203 0.56 -21.54 -20.82
C TYR A 203 0.97 -20.57 -21.92
N GLU A 204 1.62 -19.45 -21.55
CA GLU A 204 2.04 -18.39 -22.47
C GLU A 204 3.45 -17.91 -22.12
N ALA A 205 4.37 -18.04 -23.07
CA ALA A 205 5.77 -17.64 -22.88
C ALA A 205 5.95 -16.13 -22.68
N LYS A 206 4.98 -15.32 -23.09
CA LYS A 206 4.94 -13.87 -22.86
C LYS A 206 3.50 -13.42 -22.73
N LEU A 207 3.15 -12.91 -21.56
CA LEU A 207 1.84 -12.30 -21.32
C LEU A 207 1.80 -10.89 -21.91
N LEU A 208 1.03 -10.72 -23.00
CA LEU A 208 0.90 -9.44 -23.70
C LEU A 208 0.13 -8.40 -22.89
N TYR A 209 -0.79 -8.85 -22.03
CA TYR A 209 -1.66 -8.02 -21.22
C TYR A 209 -1.63 -8.48 -19.76
N SER A 210 -0.51 -8.25 -19.07
CA SER A 210 -0.54 -8.35 -17.62
C SER A 210 -1.06 -7.01 -17.07
N ASN A 211 -2.30 -6.98 -16.63
CA ASN A 211 -2.79 -5.86 -15.80
C ASN A 211 -2.07 -5.95 -14.45
N ARG A 212 -0.86 -5.41 -14.41
CA ARG A 212 -0.08 -5.36 -13.17
C ARG A 212 -0.70 -4.32 -12.25
N THR A 213 -0.93 -4.70 -11.02
CA THR A 213 -1.34 -3.77 -9.97
C THR A 213 -0.18 -2.84 -9.58
N PHE A 214 1.04 -3.36 -9.61
CA PHE A 214 2.23 -2.59 -9.23
C PHE A 214 3.11 -2.27 -10.43
N PRO A 215 3.69 -1.05 -10.46
CA PRO A 215 4.71 -0.68 -11.43
C PRO A 215 5.99 -1.51 -11.20
N MET A 216 6.83 -1.59 -12.21
CA MET A 216 8.18 -2.15 -12.08
C MET A 216 9.08 -1.19 -11.28
N LEU A 217 10.14 -1.70 -10.66
CA LEU A 217 11.09 -0.87 -9.92
C LEU A 217 11.67 0.28 -10.77
N HIS A 218 11.98 0.04 -12.05
CA HIS A 218 12.49 1.09 -12.93
C HIS A 218 11.44 2.17 -13.22
N GLU A 219 10.16 1.81 -13.37
CA GLU A 219 9.05 2.76 -13.55
C GLU A 219 8.88 3.65 -12.30
N LEU A 220 9.08 3.08 -11.11
CA LEU A 220 9.10 3.86 -9.85
C LEU A 220 10.30 4.80 -9.78
N VAL A 221 11.47 4.35 -10.19
CA VAL A 221 12.68 5.17 -10.22
C VAL A 221 12.48 6.35 -11.18
N GLU A 222 11.94 6.12 -12.37
CA GLU A 222 11.62 7.17 -13.34
C GLU A 222 10.57 8.15 -12.80
N SER A 223 9.54 7.65 -12.14
CA SER A 223 8.50 8.46 -11.49
C SER A 223 9.08 9.42 -10.45
N VAL A 224 9.94 8.91 -9.59
CA VAL A 224 10.57 9.69 -8.49
C VAL A 224 11.57 10.72 -9.00
N THR A 225 12.25 10.44 -10.11
CA THR A 225 13.21 11.37 -10.71
C THR A 225 12.59 12.44 -11.60
N GLY A 226 11.31 12.30 -11.97
CA GLY A 226 10.63 13.21 -12.89
C GLY A 226 11.14 13.11 -14.33
N TYR A 227 11.94 12.12 -14.67
CA TYR A 227 12.50 11.92 -16.02
C TYR A 227 11.46 11.43 -17.04
N SER A 228 10.32 10.96 -16.58
CA SER A 228 9.29 10.49 -17.51
C SER A 228 8.62 11.66 -18.22
N ARG A 229 8.82 11.71 -19.53
CA ARG A 229 8.25 12.75 -20.41
C ARG A 229 6.82 12.46 -20.87
N ASN A 230 6.28 11.28 -20.60
CA ASN A 230 5.15 10.78 -21.40
C ASN A 230 3.84 10.48 -20.70
N SER A 231 3.74 10.41 -19.39
CA SER A 231 2.42 10.27 -18.78
C SER A 231 2.35 10.78 -17.35
N ARG A 232 1.28 11.50 -17.08
CA ARG A 232 0.85 11.93 -15.75
C ARG A 232 0.57 10.74 -14.80
N TYR A 233 0.47 9.52 -15.33
CA TYR A 233 0.37 8.25 -14.57
C TYR A 233 1.67 7.91 -13.84
N GLU A 234 2.81 8.20 -14.46
CA GLU A 234 4.13 7.86 -13.93
C GLU A 234 4.51 8.75 -12.74
N GLN A 235 4.07 10.01 -12.72
CA GLN A 235 4.31 10.92 -11.60
C GLN A 235 3.62 10.49 -10.29
N LYS A 236 2.62 9.59 -10.38
CA LYS A 236 1.88 9.06 -9.23
C LYS A 236 2.23 7.61 -8.89
N ALA A 237 3.25 7.05 -9.51
CA ALA A 237 3.55 5.62 -9.33
C ALA A 237 3.81 5.27 -7.87
N TRP A 238 4.50 6.13 -7.10
CA TRP A 238 4.70 5.91 -5.66
C TRP A 238 3.41 5.98 -4.86
N THR A 239 2.60 7.00 -5.07
CA THR A 239 1.32 7.13 -4.34
C THR A 239 0.37 5.98 -4.66
N ASN A 240 0.35 5.48 -5.91
CA ASN A 240 -0.41 4.29 -6.28
C ASN A 240 0.09 3.04 -5.53
N VAL A 241 1.41 2.89 -5.36
CA VAL A 241 1.98 1.80 -4.54
C VAL A 241 1.53 1.92 -3.09
N VAL A 242 1.54 3.12 -2.53
CA VAL A 242 1.07 3.35 -1.15
C VAL A 242 -0.42 3.06 -1.01
N GLU A 243 -1.26 3.49 -1.96
CA GLU A 243 -2.70 3.20 -1.96
C GLU A 243 -2.96 1.69 -1.92
N GLU A 244 -2.30 0.93 -2.79
CA GLU A 244 -2.41 -0.54 -2.82
C GLU A 244 -1.80 -1.20 -1.58
N PHE A 245 -0.66 -0.72 -1.11
CA PHE A 245 -0.03 -1.24 0.11
C PHE A 245 -0.89 -1.01 1.34
N SER A 246 -1.53 0.15 1.43
CA SER A 246 -2.28 0.58 2.62
C SER A 246 -3.46 -0.33 2.97
N GLN A 247 -3.97 -1.10 2.00
CA GLN A 247 -5.05 -2.08 2.18
C GLN A 247 -4.56 -3.51 2.49
N LYS A 248 -3.23 -3.75 2.49
CA LYS A 248 -2.69 -5.08 2.74
C LYS A 248 -2.65 -5.41 4.23
N ALA A 249 -2.82 -6.70 4.52
CA ALA A 249 -2.82 -7.21 5.88
C ALA A 249 -1.41 -7.21 6.48
N LEU A 250 -1.30 -6.73 7.71
CA LEU A 250 -0.10 -6.79 8.55
C LEU A 250 -0.49 -7.38 9.91
N THR A 251 0.19 -8.44 10.34
CA THR A 251 -0.01 -9.05 11.66
C THR A 251 0.38 -8.08 12.78
N VAL A 252 1.47 -7.35 12.57
CA VAL A 252 1.99 -6.34 13.49
C VAL A 252 1.78 -4.97 12.85
N ARG A 253 0.94 -4.12 13.45
CA ARG A 253 0.58 -2.81 12.89
C ARG A 253 1.78 -1.87 12.75
N THR A 254 2.74 -1.94 13.67
CA THR A 254 3.99 -1.15 13.64
C THR A 254 4.88 -1.48 12.44
N ASP A 255 4.66 -2.60 11.76
CA ASP A 255 5.40 -2.99 10.56
C ASP A 255 4.99 -2.19 9.30
N ARG A 256 4.01 -1.29 9.41
CA ARG A 256 3.47 -0.55 8.26
C ARG A 256 4.53 0.25 7.50
N LEU A 257 5.41 0.98 8.20
CA LEU A 257 6.55 1.64 7.56
C LEU A 257 7.69 0.67 7.22
N PRO A 258 8.14 -0.20 8.12
CA PRO A 258 9.18 -1.18 7.83
C PRO A 258 8.92 -2.02 6.58
N ALA A 259 7.69 -2.51 6.38
CA ALA A 259 7.33 -3.39 5.27
C ALA A 259 7.42 -2.74 3.87
N ILE A 260 7.51 -1.42 3.78
CA ILE A 260 7.71 -0.68 2.52
C ILE A 260 9.06 0.06 2.48
N ALA A 261 9.73 0.20 3.63
CA ALA A 261 10.95 1.00 3.75
C ALA A 261 12.12 0.48 2.91
N GLY A 262 12.23 -0.84 2.73
CA GLY A 262 13.26 -1.41 1.87
C GLY A 262 13.11 -1.00 0.41
N LEU A 263 11.86 -0.90 -0.09
CA LEU A 263 11.58 -0.39 -1.41
C LEU A 263 11.93 1.10 -1.52
N GLY A 264 11.50 1.92 -0.55
CA GLY A 264 11.85 3.34 -0.48
C GLY A 264 13.37 3.56 -0.41
N SER A 265 14.09 2.76 0.38
CA SER A 265 15.54 2.83 0.51
C SER A 265 16.26 2.47 -0.80
N GLU A 266 15.79 1.47 -1.52
CA GLU A 266 16.41 1.08 -2.81
C GLU A 266 16.18 2.16 -3.86
N ILE A 267 14.98 2.74 -3.96
CA ILE A 267 14.68 3.85 -4.87
C ILE A 267 15.52 5.07 -4.48
N SER A 268 15.62 5.40 -3.18
CA SER A 268 16.48 6.49 -2.69
C SER A 268 17.93 6.30 -3.11
N ARG A 269 18.47 5.08 -2.96
CA ARG A 269 19.81 4.72 -3.38
C ARG A 269 20.03 4.91 -4.89
N LEU A 270 19.04 4.57 -5.71
CA LEU A 270 19.12 4.66 -7.18
C LEU A 270 18.93 6.09 -7.70
N THR A 271 18.13 6.90 -7.00
CA THR A 271 17.74 8.24 -7.48
C THR A 271 18.48 9.38 -6.77
N GLY A 272 19.04 9.13 -5.60
CA GLY A 272 19.57 10.17 -4.71
C GLY A 272 18.49 11.01 -4.02
N GLN A 273 17.21 10.70 -4.21
CA GLN A 273 16.09 11.41 -3.56
C GLN A 273 15.92 10.96 -2.11
N GLU A 274 15.58 11.89 -1.23
CA GLU A 274 15.38 11.58 0.19
C GLU A 274 13.99 10.98 0.44
N TYR A 275 14.00 9.74 0.97
CA TYR A 275 12.81 9.02 1.44
C TYR A 275 12.66 9.16 2.95
N MET A 276 11.47 9.47 3.44
CA MET A 276 11.20 9.65 4.86
C MET A 276 9.76 9.28 5.22
N MET A 277 9.56 8.45 6.24
CA MET A 277 8.23 8.11 6.79
C MET A 277 7.17 7.76 5.75
N GLY A 278 7.56 7.06 4.70
CA GLY A 278 6.63 6.61 3.65
C GLY A 278 6.41 7.59 2.50
N VAL A 279 7.08 8.74 2.48
CA VAL A 279 6.93 9.82 1.49
C VAL A 279 8.27 10.30 0.96
N TRP A 280 8.25 11.01 -0.19
CA TRP A 280 9.42 11.62 -0.80
C TRP A 280 9.51 13.10 -0.42
N LYS A 281 10.67 13.53 0.06
CA LYS A 281 10.91 14.91 0.51
C LYS A 281 10.63 15.96 -0.56
N HIS A 282 10.98 15.69 -1.81
CA HIS A 282 10.79 16.61 -2.92
C HIS A 282 9.32 16.77 -3.33
N ASN A 283 8.42 15.87 -2.91
CA ASN A 283 7.02 15.83 -3.30
C ASN A 283 6.06 15.91 -2.10
N LEU A 284 6.52 16.47 -0.98
CA LEU A 284 5.78 16.44 0.29
C LEU A 284 4.37 17.03 0.20
N VAL A 285 4.18 18.11 -0.54
CA VAL A 285 2.86 18.76 -0.60
C VAL A 285 1.83 17.81 -1.20
N GLN A 286 2.17 17.11 -2.27
CA GLN A 286 1.28 16.14 -2.92
C GLN A 286 1.11 14.87 -2.08
N GLU A 287 2.19 14.37 -1.49
CA GLU A 287 2.17 13.11 -0.76
C GLU A 287 1.59 13.23 0.66
N LEU A 288 1.46 14.42 1.18
CA LEU A 288 0.71 14.67 2.42
C LEU A 288 -0.79 14.92 2.18
N ALA A 289 -1.22 14.99 0.94
CA ALA A 289 -2.64 15.15 0.57
C ALA A 289 -3.38 13.79 0.49
N TRP A 290 -3.13 12.89 1.44
CA TRP A 290 -3.83 11.61 1.54
C TRP A 290 -5.14 11.74 2.33
N VAL A 291 -6.05 10.82 2.12
CA VAL A 291 -7.36 10.72 2.77
C VAL A 291 -7.61 9.28 3.18
N ALA A 292 -8.07 9.06 4.40
CA ALA A 292 -8.45 7.73 4.87
C ALA A 292 -9.70 7.22 4.11
N ASP A 293 -9.69 5.94 3.72
CA ASP A 293 -10.81 5.25 3.07
C ASP A 293 -11.39 4.20 4.03
N PHE A 294 -12.66 4.38 4.37
CA PHE A 294 -13.38 3.51 5.29
C PHE A 294 -14.43 2.62 4.59
N HIS A 295 -14.43 2.56 3.28
CA HIS A 295 -15.47 1.85 2.51
C HIS A 295 -15.56 0.35 2.79
N GLU A 296 -14.52 -0.27 3.32
CA GLU A 296 -14.47 -1.71 3.58
C GLU A 296 -14.79 -2.11 5.03
N LEU A 297 -14.99 -1.15 5.93
CA LEU A 297 -15.43 -1.47 7.29
C LEU A 297 -16.91 -1.84 7.26
N GLY A 298 -17.20 -3.14 7.24
CA GLY A 298 -18.58 -3.65 7.40
C GLY A 298 -19.22 -3.06 8.66
N GLN A 299 -20.55 -2.92 8.65
CA GLN A 299 -21.36 -2.27 9.70
C GLN A 299 -21.20 -2.87 11.11
N ASP A 300 -20.54 -4.05 11.26
CA ASP A 300 -20.48 -4.82 12.50
C ASP A 300 -19.08 -4.88 13.16
N VAL A 301 -18.08 -4.19 12.64
CA VAL A 301 -16.76 -4.18 13.29
C VAL A 301 -16.77 -3.12 14.39
N ALA A 302 -16.77 -3.58 15.64
CA ALA A 302 -16.47 -2.74 16.81
C ALA A 302 -15.02 -2.21 16.66
N VAL A 303 -14.87 -1.05 16.04
CA VAL A 303 -13.58 -0.40 15.87
C VAL A 303 -13.26 0.30 17.17
N ASP A 304 -12.15 -0.09 17.82
CA ASP A 304 -11.62 0.67 18.94
C ASP A 304 -11.09 2.02 18.41
N PRO A 305 -11.72 3.15 18.74
CA PRO A 305 -11.33 4.44 18.20
C PRO A 305 -9.87 4.84 18.55
N GLN A 306 -9.32 4.29 19.64
CA GLN A 306 -7.95 4.57 20.08
C GLN A 306 -6.92 3.67 19.39
N ALA A 307 -7.33 2.50 18.87
CA ALA A 307 -6.44 1.56 18.21
C ALA A 307 -6.08 1.92 16.76
N ASP A 308 -6.74 2.92 16.19
CA ASP A 308 -6.61 3.25 14.76
C ASP A 308 -5.36 4.08 14.42
N ARG A 309 -4.76 4.75 15.40
CA ARG A 309 -3.58 5.58 15.17
C ARG A 309 -2.34 4.97 15.83
N LEU A 310 -1.23 4.94 15.10
CA LEU A 310 0.06 4.48 15.60
C LEU A 310 0.76 5.64 16.34
N PRO A 311 0.94 5.55 17.67
CA PRO A 311 1.39 6.69 18.51
C PRO A 311 2.83 7.10 18.22
N GLU A 312 3.67 6.20 17.70
CA GLU A 312 5.07 6.45 17.41
C GLU A 312 5.32 6.97 15.98
N THR A 313 4.25 7.10 15.18
CA THR A 313 4.33 7.57 13.80
C THR A 313 3.81 9.00 13.70
N ALA A 314 4.56 9.87 13.02
CA ALA A 314 4.13 11.24 12.79
C ALA A 314 2.75 11.30 12.14
N SER A 315 1.84 12.12 12.68
CA SER A 315 0.44 12.17 12.26
C SER A 315 0.23 12.58 10.81
N TRP A 316 1.18 13.27 10.23
CA TRP A 316 1.17 13.68 8.82
C TRP A 316 1.51 12.54 7.86
N SER A 317 2.19 11.47 8.33
CA SER A 317 2.44 10.28 7.51
C SER A 317 1.16 9.46 7.36
N TRP A 318 0.91 8.98 6.16
CA TRP A 318 -0.19 8.04 5.87
C TRP A 318 -0.08 6.73 6.70
N ALA A 319 1.13 6.39 7.12
CA ALA A 319 1.38 5.21 7.92
C ALA A 319 0.98 5.39 9.40
N SER A 320 0.60 6.60 9.83
CA SER A 320 0.10 6.86 11.18
C SER A 320 -1.26 6.24 11.47
N ILE A 321 -1.99 5.82 10.44
CA ILE A 321 -3.29 5.16 10.55
C ILE A 321 -3.25 3.76 9.94
N ASN A 322 -4.19 2.89 10.34
CA ASN A 322 -4.25 1.52 9.83
C ASN A 322 -5.20 1.33 8.65
N GLN A 323 -5.91 2.37 8.25
CA GLN A 323 -6.86 2.33 7.16
C GLN A 323 -6.17 2.41 5.80
N LYS A 324 -6.90 2.00 4.76
CA LYS A 324 -6.57 2.30 3.38
C LYS A 324 -6.55 3.81 3.18
N VAL A 325 -5.64 4.29 2.34
CA VAL A 325 -5.56 5.71 2.00
C VAL A 325 -5.67 5.93 0.49
N HIS A 326 -6.15 7.12 0.11
CA HIS A 326 -6.15 7.63 -1.24
C HIS A 326 -5.51 9.00 -1.29
N PHE A 327 -4.81 9.33 -2.38
CA PHE A 327 -4.18 10.63 -2.54
C PHE A 327 -5.01 11.60 -3.36
N LYS A 328 -4.96 12.88 -2.98
CA LYS A 328 -5.66 14.00 -3.61
C LYS A 328 -4.69 14.95 -4.34
N PRO A 329 -5.14 15.66 -5.37
CA PRO A 329 -6.34 15.36 -6.12
C PRO A 329 -6.25 13.97 -6.77
N GLY A 330 -7.38 13.27 -6.87
CA GLY A 330 -7.46 11.93 -7.46
C GLY A 330 -6.92 11.87 -8.90
N ARG A 331 -7.14 10.75 -9.59
CA ARG A 331 -6.58 10.46 -10.94
C ARG A 331 -6.79 11.55 -12.00
N HIS A 332 -7.71 12.48 -11.79
CA HIS A 332 -8.11 13.52 -12.76
C HIS A 332 -7.75 14.96 -12.36
N GLY A 333 -7.12 15.17 -11.20
CA GLY A 333 -6.70 16.51 -10.75
C GLY A 333 -5.29 16.85 -11.29
N TRP A 334 -5.22 17.74 -12.25
CA TRP A 334 -4.06 17.83 -13.13
C TRP A 334 -3.11 18.98 -12.84
N ASP A 335 -3.66 20.13 -12.51
CA ASP A 335 -2.89 21.32 -12.21
C ASP A 335 -3.31 21.82 -10.83
N CYS A 336 -2.54 21.47 -9.80
CA CYS A 336 -2.77 21.97 -8.45
C CYS A 336 -1.76 23.08 -8.14
N GLU A 337 -2.28 24.17 -7.57
CA GLU A 337 -1.49 25.23 -6.98
C GLU A 337 -1.14 24.85 -5.54
N GLU A 338 0.13 24.76 -5.21
CA GLU A 338 0.60 24.55 -3.84
C GLU A 338 0.50 25.84 -3.03
N LEU A 339 -0.18 25.80 -1.90
CA LEU A 339 -0.45 26.97 -1.07
C LEU A 339 0.41 27.04 0.19
N VAL A 340 1.25 26.03 0.40
CA VAL A 340 2.14 25.89 1.57
C VAL A 340 3.60 25.80 1.16
N LYS A 341 4.48 26.18 2.08
CA LYS A 341 5.92 25.91 2.01
C LYS A 341 6.32 25.08 3.20
N ILE A 342 6.98 23.94 2.96
CA ILE A 342 7.39 23.00 3.98
C ILE A 342 8.92 23.10 4.14
N ASN A 343 9.37 23.35 5.38
CA ASN A 343 10.77 23.28 5.74
C ASN A 343 10.96 22.11 6.70
N LEU A 344 11.88 21.22 6.36
CA LEU A 344 12.32 20.15 7.23
C LEU A 344 13.33 20.72 8.21
N GLU A 345 12.98 20.75 9.48
CA GLU A 345 13.97 21.00 10.52
C GLU A 345 14.63 19.69 10.90
N SER A 346 15.96 19.67 10.91
CA SER A 346 16.70 18.62 11.56
C SER A 346 16.48 18.78 13.08
N VAL A 347 15.55 18.03 13.62
CA VAL A 347 15.44 17.89 15.08
C VAL A 347 16.55 16.97 15.53
N PRO A 348 17.30 17.30 16.60
CA PRO A 348 18.32 16.39 17.15
C PRO A 348 17.72 15.03 17.45
N SER A 349 18.45 13.97 17.13
CA SER A 349 18.06 12.55 17.07
C SER A 349 17.61 11.89 18.38
N ASP A 350 17.43 12.65 19.46
CA ASP A 350 17.22 12.10 20.80
C ASP A 350 15.75 11.97 21.24
N SER A 351 14.80 12.26 20.36
CA SER A 351 13.39 12.11 20.69
C SER A 351 12.66 11.22 19.69
N VAL A 352 11.80 10.34 20.20
CA VAL A 352 10.86 9.49 19.45
C VAL A 352 9.93 10.30 18.52
N HIS A 353 9.86 11.61 18.69
CA HIS A 353 9.14 12.58 17.85
C HIS A 353 9.99 13.19 16.72
N ALA A 354 10.96 12.48 16.21
CA ALA A 354 12.10 12.98 15.44
C ALA A 354 11.78 13.59 14.07
N GLN A 355 10.53 13.72 13.64
CA GLN A 355 10.23 14.27 12.32
C GLN A 355 9.08 15.28 12.38
N GLN A 356 9.44 16.51 12.75
CA GLN A 356 8.54 17.65 12.72
C GLN A 356 8.66 18.37 11.37
N LEU A 357 7.51 18.73 10.79
CA LEU A 357 7.45 19.55 9.60
C LEU A 357 7.11 20.98 9.98
N ARG A 358 7.98 21.94 9.68
CA ARG A 358 7.65 23.34 9.76
C ARG A 358 6.93 23.78 8.50
N VAL A 359 5.67 24.15 8.63
CA VAL A 359 4.80 24.51 7.52
C VAL A 359 4.43 25.99 7.59
N HIS A 360 4.72 26.69 6.51
CA HIS A 360 4.30 28.08 6.30
C HIS A 360 3.10 28.07 5.34
N GLY A 361 1.96 28.49 5.80
CA GLY A 361 0.72 28.47 5.04
C GLY A 361 -0.32 29.43 5.55
N ARG A 362 -1.57 29.18 5.20
CA ARG A 362 -2.72 29.95 5.69
C ARG A 362 -3.59 29.05 6.54
N LEU A 363 -3.82 29.46 7.77
CA LEU A 363 -4.66 28.78 8.74
C LEU A 363 -6.01 29.48 8.85
N GLY A 364 -7.09 28.73 8.84
CA GLY A 364 -8.44 29.24 8.98
C GLY A 364 -9.28 28.41 9.95
N ASN A 365 -10.33 29.00 10.46
CA ASN A 365 -11.33 28.31 11.24
C ASN A 365 -12.62 28.22 10.41
N LEU A 366 -13.20 27.03 10.38
CA LEU A 366 -14.44 26.74 9.68
C LEU A 366 -15.47 26.20 10.68
N CYS A 367 -16.60 26.88 10.80
CA CYS A 367 -17.73 26.35 11.53
C CYS A 367 -18.43 25.32 10.66
N VAL A 368 -18.61 24.13 11.20
CA VAL A 368 -19.17 22.99 10.47
C VAL A 368 -20.36 22.42 11.22
N ARG A 369 -21.35 21.98 10.46
CA ARG A 369 -22.45 21.18 10.98
C ARG A 369 -22.38 19.81 10.33
N LYS A 370 -22.44 18.77 11.13
CA LYS A 370 -22.52 17.39 10.65
C LYS A 370 -23.87 17.22 9.95
N THR A 371 -23.85 17.00 8.66
CA THR A 371 -25.04 16.63 7.92
C THR A 371 -25.01 15.13 7.64
N THR A 372 -26.06 14.44 8.04
CA THR A 372 -26.29 13.03 7.67
C THR A 372 -26.79 13.00 6.23
N THR A 373 -25.93 13.25 5.26
CA THR A 373 -26.28 13.06 3.87
C THR A 373 -26.12 11.59 3.51
N LYS A 374 -27.24 10.99 3.09
CA LYS A 374 -27.23 9.71 2.41
C LYS A 374 -26.53 9.91 1.07
N ILE A 375 -25.30 9.45 0.94
CA ILE A 375 -24.61 9.46 -0.34
C ILE A 375 -25.18 8.30 -1.14
N SER A 376 -25.97 8.61 -2.16
CA SER A 376 -26.39 7.64 -3.15
C SER A 376 -25.21 7.35 -4.07
N LEU A 377 -24.43 6.32 -3.74
CA LEU A 377 -23.74 5.56 -4.76
C LEU A 377 -24.80 4.65 -5.39
N SER A 378 -24.81 4.51 -6.68
CA SER A 378 -25.86 3.89 -7.49
C SER A 378 -26.24 2.44 -7.15
N TYR A 379 -25.77 1.87 -6.05
CA TYR A 379 -26.06 0.51 -5.61
C TYR A 379 -26.36 0.31 -4.12
N GLU A 380 -25.95 1.19 -3.18
CA GLU A 380 -26.35 1.08 -1.78
C GLU A 380 -26.09 2.37 -1.00
N LEU A 381 -27.02 2.69 -0.07
CA LEU A 381 -26.88 3.80 0.87
C LEU A 381 -25.96 3.37 2.03
N VAL A 382 -24.70 3.73 1.96
CA VAL A 382 -23.74 3.45 3.05
C VAL A 382 -23.63 4.68 3.95
N TYR A 383 -24.02 4.52 5.20
CA TYR A 383 -23.76 5.51 6.26
C TYR A 383 -22.30 5.47 6.64
N HIS A 384 -21.58 6.60 6.51
CA HIS A 384 -20.17 6.68 6.84
C HIS A 384 -19.94 7.57 8.05
N PRO A 385 -19.51 7.03 9.22
CA PRO A 385 -19.41 7.81 10.46
C PRO A 385 -18.32 8.89 10.45
N THR A 386 -17.33 8.80 9.55
CA THR A 386 -16.20 9.73 9.46
C THR A 386 -16.30 10.71 8.29
N ARG A 387 -17.25 10.49 7.36
CA ARG A 387 -17.47 11.41 6.24
C ARG A 387 -18.58 12.38 6.60
N CYS A 388 -18.22 13.63 6.78
CA CYS A 388 -19.17 14.69 7.05
C CYS A 388 -19.26 15.59 5.83
N THR A 389 -20.46 15.83 5.33
CA THR A 389 -20.75 16.96 4.45
C THR A 389 -21.06 18.14 5.36
N PHE A 390 -20.46 19.29 5.06
CA PHE A 390 -20.62 20.48 5.87
C PHE A 390 -21.35 21.55 5.09
N GLU A 391 -22.36 22.16 5.72
CA GLU A 391 -22.85 23.47 5.34
C GLU A 391 -22.03 24.50 6.13
N PRO A 392 -21.30 25.40 5.47
CA PRO A 392 -20.67 26.51 6.18
C PRO A 392 -21.74 27.38 6.81
N LEU A 393 -21.64 27.61 8.12
CA LEU A 393 -22.47 28.59 8.79
C LEU A 393 -22.03 29.96 8.28
N ARG A 394 -22.79 30.55 7.36
CA ARG A 394 -22.60 31.94 6.95
C ARG A 394 -22.92 32.86 8.13
N ALA A 395 -22.01 33.80 8.40
CA ALA A 395 -22.38 35.01 9.15
C ALA A 395 -23.53 35.68 8.38
N GLU A 396 -24.60 36.02 9.09
CA GLU A 396 -25.82 36.63 8.56
C GLU A 396 -25.52 37.77 7.59
N ARG A 397 -25.53 37.51 6.28
CA ARG A 397 -25.71 38.51 5.22
C ARG A 397 -26.10 37.82 3.91
N ASP A 398 -27.28 38.13 3.46
CA ASP A 398 -27.93 37.83 2.18
C ASP A 398 -28.79 36.56 2.10
N GLU A 399 -30.08 36.82 2.21
CA GLU A 399 -31.19 35.84 2.03
C GLU A 399 -31.43 35.42 0.58
N ASN A 400 -30.61 35.85 -0.42
CA ASN A 400 -30.90 35.64 -1.83
C ASN A 400 -29.89 34.85 -2.64
N LEU A 401 -28.91 34.16 -2.02
CA LEU A 401 -27.98 33.31 -2.76
C LEU A 401 -28.27 31.83 -2.50
N HIS A 402 -29.00 31.21 -3.41
CA HIS A 402 -29.23 29.76 -3.54
C HIS A 402 -27.97 29.01 -4.00
N ASN A 403 -26.79 29.25 -3.43
CA ASN A 403 -25.61 28.46 -3.71
C ASN A 403 -25.12 27.85 -2.40
N THR A 404 -25.57 26.62 -2.14
CA THR A 404 -24.98 25.75 -1.12
C THR A 404 -23.53 25.47 -1.50
N THR A 405 -22.59 26.07 -0.78
CA THR A 405 -21.17 25.73 -0.92
C THR A 405 -20.97 24.35 -0.31
N GLU A 406 -20.77 23.33 -1.15
CA GLU A 406 -20.57 21.97 -0.69
C GLU A 406 -19.10 21.77 -0.29
N GLY A 407 -18.88 21.35 0.94
CA GLY A 407 -17.59 20.90 1.43
C GLY A 407 -17.66 19.43 1.89
N VAL A 408 -16.59 18.69 1.72
CA VAL A 408 -16.45 17.32 2.21
C VAL A 408 -15.24 17.26 3.12
N ALA A 409 -15.42 16.85 4.36
CA ALA A 409 -14.32 16.53 5.25
C ALA A 409 -14.30 15.04 5.55
N VAL A 410 -13.10 14.49 5.59
CA VAL A 410 -12.84 13.12 6.00
C VAL A 410 -11.84 13.16 7.14
N LEU A 411 -12.22 12.61 8.29
CA LEU A 411 -11.31 12.51 9.43
C LEU A 411 -10.44 11.26 9.30
N ASP A 412 -9.22 11.33 9.79
CA ASP A 412 -8.24 10.27 9.63
C ASP A 412 -8.60 9.01 10.43
N THR A 413 -9.26 9.18 11.57
CA THR A 413 -9.71 8.06 12.42
C THR A 413 -11.07 8.38 13.05
N LEU A 414 -11.75 7.34 13.57
CA LEU A 414 -12.99 7.53 14.32
C LEU A 414 -12.79 8.30 15.63
N ALA A 415 -11.61 8.20 16.24
CA ALA A 415 -11.24 8.95 17.44
C ALA A 415 -11.10 10.45 17.19
N ASP A 416 -10.85 10.85 15.94
CA ASP A 416 -10.77 12.26 15.55
C ASP A 416 -12.16 12.87 15.26
N ALA A 417 -13.23 12.08 15.33
CA ALA A 417 -14.59 12.54 15.08
C ALA A 417 -14.97 13.69 16.02
N LEU A 418 -15.68 14.67 15.48
CA LEU A 418 -16.21 15.77 16.29
C LEU A 418 -17.25 15.22 17.28
N PRO A 419 -17.14 15.53 18.57
CA PRO A 419 -18.01 15.00 19.62
C PRO A 419 -19.47 15.47 19.49
N GLU A 420 -19.73 16.57 18.79
CA GLU A 420 -21.03 17.19 18.62
C GLU A 420 -21.43 17.28 17.13
N ASP A 421 -22.73 17.43 16.87
CA ASP A 421 -23.26 17.56 15.50
C ASP A 421 -22.86 18.89 14.83
N SER A 422 -22.28 19.82 15.56
CA SER A 422 -21.72 21.07 15.05
C SER A 422 -20.48 21.47 15.84
N GLY A 423 -19.55 22.13 15.18
CA GLY A 423 -18.31 22.58 15.84
C GLY A 423 -17.43 23.42 14.92
N THR A 424 -16.34 23.92 15.49
CA THR A 424 -15.32 24.64 14.73
C THR A 424 -14.13 23.73 14.48
N ILE A 425 -13.79 23.54 13.21
CA ILE A 425 -12.56 22.86 12.80
C ILE A 425 -11.51 23.88 12.38
N ARG A 426 -10.25 23.57 12.66
CA ARG A 426 -9.10 24.34 12.24
C ARG A 426 -8.46 23.71 11.04
N CYS A 427 -8.27 24.48 9.97
CA CYS A 427 -7.83 23.99 8.69
C CYS A 427 -6.59 24.73 8.22
N LEU A 428 -5.59 24.02 7.71
CA LEU A 428 -4.44 24.56 7.02
C LEU A 428 -4.68 24.44 5.52
N GLN A 429 -4.85 25.58 4.83
CA GLN A 429 -5.03 25.64 3.39
C GLN A 429 -3.80 25.00 2.70
N TRP A 430 -4.01 23.97 1.88
CA TRP A 430 -2.95 23.11 1.40
C TRP A 430 -2.68 23.27 -0.10
N MET A 431 -3.72 23.07 -0.92
CA MET A 431 -3.63 23.18 -2.38
C MET A 431 -4.95 23.59 -3.01
N LYS A 432 -4.90 24.08 -4.24
CA LYS A 432 -6.09 24.38 -5.08
C LYS A 432 -6.00 23.68 -6.42
N TRP A 433 -7.14 23.25 -6.95
CA TRP A 433 -7.25 22.69 -8.31
C TRP A 433 -8.62 22.96 -8.92
N GLU A 434 -8.74 22.76 -10.23
CA GLU A 434 -10.02 22.80 -10.93
C GLU A 434 -10.62 21.40 -11.03
N ASP A 435 -11.89 21.25 -10.62
CA ASP A 435 -12.58 19.96 -10.65
C ASP A 435 -13.33 19.75 -11.96
N HIS A 436 -12.68 19.06 -12.89
CA HIS A 436 -13.21 18.75 -14.22
C HIS A 436 -14.34 17.68 -14.21
N LEU A 437 -14.57 17.00 -13.12
CA LEU A 437 -15.60 15.95 -13.00
C LEU A 437 -16.96 16.48 -12.58
N ARG A 438 -17.05 17.66 -11.97
CA ARG A 438 -18.31 18.26 -11.50
C ARG A 438 -19.13 18.95 -12.59
N HIS A 439 -18.94 18.59 -13.84
CA HIS A 439 -19.57 19.25 -15.01
C HIS A 439 -21.03 18.83 -15.30
N SER A 440 -21.62 17.91 -14.55
CA SER A 440 -22.77 17.17 -15.05
C SER A 440 -24.12 17.88 -15.03
N ASN A 441 -24.27 19.10 -14.50
CA ASN A 441 -25.62 19.68 -14.33
C ASN A 441 -25.77 21.20 -14.54
N LEU A 442 -24.86 21.89 -15.20
CA LEU A 442 -25.01 23.34 -15.40
C LEU A 442 -24.76 23.74 -16.87
N GLU A 443 -25.81 23.84 -17.63
CA GLU A 443 -25.85 24.15 -19.08
C GLU A 443 -25.21 25.49 -19.50
N ASN A 444 -24.63 26.30 -18.57
CA ASN A 444 -24.14 27.64 -18.89
C ASN A 444 -22.91 28.11 -18.14
N ARG A 445 -22.04 27.25 -17.59
CA ARG A 445 -20.80 27.71 -16.94
C ARG A 445 -19.55 27.39 -17.78
N THR A 446 -18.85 28.43 -18.17
CA THR A 446 -17.57 28.39 -18.92
C THR A 446 -16.34 28.10 -18.05
N ARG A 447 -16.49 27.86 -16.74
CA ARG A 447 -15.40 27.59 -15.81
C ARG A 447 -15.72 26.40 -14.90
N TYR A 448 -14.74 25.57 -14.70
CA TYR A 448 -14.77 24.51 -13.69
C TYR A 448 -14.71 25.09 -12.27
N PRO A 449 -15.40 24.50 -11.28
CA PRO A 449 -15.32 24.98 -9.93
C PRO A 449 -13.89 24.78 -9.39
N LYS A 450 -13.40 25.77 -8.65
CA LYS A 450 -12.13 25.67 -7.92
C LYS A 450 -12.37 24.98 -6.60
N VAL A 451 -11.57 23.96 -6.33
CA VAL A 451 -11.59 23.21 -5.06
C VAL A 451 -10.34 23.56 -4.27
N THR A 452 -10.52 23.92 -3.01
CA THR A 452 -9.45 24.05 -2.05
C THR A 452 -9.38 22.81 -1.19
N GLY A 453 -8.24 22.12 -1.22
CA GLY A 453 -7.89 21.08 -0.26
C GLY A 453 -7.18 21.67 0.94
N ALA A 454 -7.54 21.22 2.14
CA ALA A 454 -6.94 21.66 3.39
C ALA A 454 -6.74 20.50 4.37
N LEU A 455 -5.65 20.53 5.14
CA LEU A 455 -5.48 19.62 6.26
C LEU A 455 -6.33 20.09 7.43
N ILE A 456 -7.12 19.20 8.01
CA ILE A 456 -7.77 19.44 9.30
C ILE A 456 -6.73 19.16 10.38
N VAL A 457 -6.52 20.12 11.28
CA VAL A 457 -5.48 20.05 12.29
C VAL A 457 -6.04 20.29 13.69
N SER A 458 -5.54 19.54 14.67
CA SER A 458 -5.80 19.71 16.08
C SER A 458 -4.57 20.28 16.78
N GLN A 459 -4.77 21.29 17.63
CA GLN A 459 -3.67 21.94 18.32
C GLN A 459 -3.21 21.12 19.53
N VAL A 460 -1.92 20.77 19.54
CA VAL A 460 -1.28 20.01 20.62
C VAL A 460 -0.62 20.95 21.62
N ASP A 461 0.11 21.97 21.15
CA ASP A 461 0.75 22.97 21.97
C ASP A 461 0.48 24.39 21.40
N LYS A 462 -0.22 25.18 22.17
CA LYS A 462 -0.61 26.54 21.76
C LYS A 462 0.58 27.51 21.70
N VAL A 463 1.51 27.39 22.64
CA VAL A 463 2.65 28.30 22.75
C VAL A 463 3.66 28.05 21.62
N ARG A 464 3.97 26.78 21.36
CA ARG A 464 4.91 26.35 20.31
C ARG A 464 4.27 26.23 18.95
N LYS A 465 2.93 26.42 18.83
CA LYS A 465 2.15 26.24 17.62
C LYS A 465 2.34 24.85 17.00
N ILE A 466 2.32 23.82 17.86
CA ILE A 466 2.41 22.42 17.46
C ILE A 466 1.01 21.90 17.19
N TYR A 467 0.84 21.28 16.04
CA TYR A 467 -0.41 20.72 15.57
C TYR A 467 -0.24 19.26 15.15
N ARG A 468 -1.30 18.50 15.30
CA ARG A 468 -1.47 17.16 14.80
C ARG A 468 -2.47 17.18 13.66
N ARG A 469 -2.18 16.48 12.56
CA ARG A 469 -3.16 16.24 11.51
C ARG A 469 -4.24 15.29 12.03
N ILE A 470 -5.51 15.59 11.71
CA ILE A 470 -6.67 14.78 12.08
C ILE A 470 -7.62 14.54 10.91
N GLY A 471 -7.35 15.07 9.71
CA GLY A 471 -8.20 14.84 8.56
C GLY A 471 -7.84 15.69 7.35
N TRP A 472 -8.70 15.58 6.34
CA TRP A 472 -8.66 16.30 5.06
C TRP A 472 -10.01 16.95 4.76
N LEU A 473 -9.99 18.16 4.26
CA LEU A 473 -11.15 18.94 3.86
C LEU A 473 -11.05 19.33 2.38
N GLU A 474 -12.13 19.21 1.65
CA GLU A 474 -12.31 19.79 0.32
C GLU A 474 -13.45 20.81 0.36
N VAL A 475 -13.18 22.02 -0.08
CA VAL A 475 -14.16 23.12 -0.11
C VAL A 475 -14.20 23.70 -1.51
N VAL A 476 -15.40 23.85 -2.06
CA VAL A 476 -15.64 24.52 -3.35
C VAL A 476 -15.80 26.01 -3.06
N ASP A 477 -15.06 26.85 -3.81
CA ASP A 477 -15.10 28.30 -3.69
C ASP A 477 -14.93 28.80 -2.25
N ASP A 478 -13.71 28.75 -1.71
CA ASP A 478 -13.35 28.99 -0.30
C ASP A 478 -13.30 30.49 0.12
N ASP A 479 -13.91 31.39 -0.67
CA ASP A 479 -13.89 32.85 -0.41
C ASP A 479 -14.57 33.27 0.92
N PHE A 480 -15.37 32.36 1.50
CA PHE A 480 -16.04 32.59 2.80
C PHE A 480 -15.15 32.23 4.00
N VAL A 481 -13.99 31.60 3.81
CA VAL A 481 -13.05 31.26 4.88
C VAL A 481 -12.06 32.40 5.08
N ILE A 482 -11.93 32.87 6.30
CA ILE A 482 -10.90 33.85 6.64
C ILE A 482 -9.59 33.11 6.86
N TRP A 483 -8.66 33.30 5.95
CA TRP A 483 -7.36 32.67 5.97
C TRP A 483 -6.28 33.63 6.48
N GLU A 484 -5.61 33.24 7.57
CA GLU A 484 -4.50 34.00 8.16
C GLU A 484 -3.16 33.31 7.89
N LYS A 485 -2.15 34.08 7.47
CA LYS A 485 -0.79 33.55 7.29
C LYS A 485 -0.18 33.14 8.62
N GLU A 486 0.21 31.89 8.74
CA GLU A 486 0.85 31.35 9.93
C GLU A 486 2.00 30.39 9.60
N THR A 487 2.83 30.18 10.63
CA THR A 487 3.84 29.12 10.62
C THR A 487 3.52 28.18 11.76
N ILE A 488 3.35 26.89 11.41
CA ILE A 488 3.02 25.85 12.38
C ILE A 488 4.03 24.71 12.31
N ILE A 489 4.03 23.87 13.33
CA ILE A 489 4.79 22.64 13.39
C ILE A 489 3.79 21.47 13.34
N LEU A 490 3.90 20.62 12.34
CA LEU A 490 3.15 19.35 12.26
C LEU A 490 3.99 18.21 12.86
N VAL A 491 3.36 17.45 13.77
CA VAL A 491 3.96 16.30 14.46
C VAL A 491 3.24 15.01 14.12
#